data_43e293ecd2b663254266fc26b38b565f
#
_entry.id   43e293ecd2b663254266fc26b38b565f
#
_cell.length_a   1.000
_cell.length_b   1.000
_cell.length_c   1.000
_cell.angle_alpha   90.00
_cell.angle_beta   90.00
_cell.angle_gamma   90.00
#
_symmetry.space_group_name_H-M   'P 1'
#
loop_
_entity.id
_entity.type
_entity.pdbx_description
1 polymer ?
#
loop_
_entity_poly.entity_id
_entity_poly.type
_entity_poly.pdbx_seq_one_letter_code
_entity_poly.pdbx_strand_id
1 'polypeptide(L)'
;MAQVQNPIIGRAKGLLGNAVFSKWKGINTLRSKALTVANPQTDGQMKQRAKLAVLLAVYQTISAIVSKGFKEVAVGMSEYNKFMAINLKNAFLSWSGSAWVADNAELQVAKGSLDETSISSITTSNGTATVAIAFPTTVSGDKSANDKVYALAIRGDDVAYSLGSAVRSAGSVTVTMPSNNATSDEIDVYLFFGTPDDRKFSNSVYALETV
;
A
#
# COMPACT_ATOMS: atom_id res chain seq x y z
N MET A 1 -18.63 14.93 26.01
CA MET A 1 -17.69 15.89 25.38
C MET A 1 -18.41 17.23 25.30
N ALA A 2 -17.88 18.29 25.88
CA ALA A 2 -18.49 19.61 25.84
C ALA A 2 -17.94 20.45 24.68
N GLN A 3 -18.78 21.23 24.03
CA GLN A 3 -18.37 22.19 23.00
C GLN A 3 -18.11 23.54 23.66
N VAL A 4 -17.02 24.20 23.31
CA VAL A 4 -16.67 25.54 23.80
C VAL A 4 -16.63 26.48 22.61
N GLN A 5 -17.65 27.31 22.46
CA GLN A 5 -17.75 28.22 21.31
C GLN A 5 -16.80 29.42 21.45
N ASN A 6 -16.72 30.05 22.61
CA ASN A 6 -15.80 31.15 22.88
C ASN A 6 -15.08 30.93 24.22
N PRO A 7 -13.96 30.23 24.23
CA PRO A 7 -13.22 30.05 25.47
C PRO A 7 -12.62 31.40 25.91
N ILE A 8 -12.82 31.75 27.18
CA ILE A 8 -12.23 32.96 27.83
C ILE A 8 -10.69 32.97 27.65
N ILE A 9 -10.09 31.79 27.50
CA ILE A 9 -8.64 31.58 27.35
C ILE A 9 -8.19 31.66 25.89
N GLY A 10 -9.05 31.96 24.92
CA GLY A 10 -8.72 31.98 23.49
C GLY A 10 -8.62 30.56 22.89
N ARG A 11 -7.77 30.38 21.88
CA ARG A 11 -7.56 29.07 21.21
C ARG A 11 -6.66 28.20 22.07
N ALA A 12 -7.25 27.34 22.91
CA ALA A 12 -6.49 26.36 23.69
C ALA A 12 -6.43 25.00 22.96
N LYS A 13 -5.28 24.35 23.00
CA LYS A 13 -5.05 23.00 22.49
C LYS A 13 -4.09 22.26 23.43
N GLY A 14 -4.40 21.01 23.77
CA GLY A 14 -3.54 20.18 24.61
C GLY A 14 -4.15 19.90 25.98
N LEU A 15 -3.29 19.46 26.92
CA LEU A 15 -3.66 19.09 28.27
C LEU A 15 -3.38 20.27 29.23
N LEU A 16 -4.40 20.62 30.02
CA LEU A 16 -4.28 21.56 31.15
C LEU A 16 -4.90 20.92 32.38
N GLY A 17 -4.08 20.45 33.29
CA GLY A 17 -4.55 19.69 34.47
C GLY A 17 -5.36 18.47 34.04
N ASN A 18 -6.62 18.39 34.49
CA ASN A 18 -7.55 17.32 34.09
C ASN A 18 -8.37 17.63 32.80
N ALA A 19 -8.16 18.78 32.20
CA ALA A 19 -8.89 19.22 31.02
C ALA A 19 -8.05 19.00 29.73
N VAL A 20 -8.65 18.34 28.73
CA VAL A 20 -8.06 18.15 27.40
C VAL A 20 -8.79 19.02 26.40
N PHE A 21 -8.11 20.00 25.84
CA PHE A 21 -8.59 20.86 24.77
C PHE A 21 -8.21 20.29 23.42
N SER A 22 -9.18 20.12 22.53
CA SER A 22 -8.96 19.67 21.17
C SER A 22 -9.88 20.40 20.19
N LYS A 23 -9.55 20.34 18.89
CA LYS A 23 -10.38 20.89 17.82
C LYS A 23 -10.76 19.78 16.86
N TRP A 24 -12.05 19.63 16.57
CA TRP A 24 -12.54 18.68 15.61
C TRP A 24 -13.48 19.36 14.61
N LYS A 25 -13.18 19.27 13.32
CA LYS A 25 -13.95 19.92 12.22
C LYS A 25 -14.29 21.39 12.49
N GLY A 26 -13.32 22.15 13.01
CA GLY A 26 -13.53 23.58 13.31
C GLY A 26 -14.11 23.86 14.70
N ILE A 27 -14.67 22.88 15.39
CA ILE A 27 -15.31 23.02 16.70
C ILE A 27 -14.29 22.77 17.80
N ASN A 28 -14.20 23.70 18.75
CA ASN A 28 -13.37 23.53 19.94
C ASN A 28 -14.09 22.58 20.91
N THR A 29 -13.40 21.55 21.37
CA THR A 29 -13.94 20.54 22.29
C THR A 29 -13.12 20.48 23.56
N LEU A 30 -13.81 20.30 24.67
CA LEU A 30 -13.25 20.10 26.01
C LEU A 30 -13.70 18.76 26.54
N ARG A 31 -12.79 17.96 27.07
CA ARG A 31 -13.11 16.72 27.77
C ARG A 31 -12.23 16.56 29.01
N SER A 32 -12.69 15.80 29.98
CA SER A 32 -11.86 15.37 31.08
C SER A 32 -10.82 14.35 30.60
N LYS A 33 -9.63 14.37 31.19
CA LYS A 33 -8.64 13.32 31.01
C LYS A 33 -9.16 12.03 31.67
N ALA A 34 -9.10 10.92 30.94
CA ALA A 34 -9.36 9.63 31.56
C ALA A 34 -8.26 9.29 32.57
N LEU A 35 -8.62 9.00 33.80
CA LEU A 35 -7.68 8.61 34.87
C LEU A 35 -7.09 7.24 34.59
N THR A 36 -7.92 6.30 34.16
CA THR A 36 -7.52 4.97 33.75
C THR A 36 -8.21 4.62 32.42
N VAL A 37 -7.48 3.96 31.53
CA VAL A 37 -8.03 3.47 30.27
C VAL A 37 -8.03 1.95 30.34
N ALA A 38 -9.22 1.37 30.37
CA ALA A 38 -9.36 -0.09 30.31
C ALA A 38 -8.90 -0.59 28.92
N ASN A 39 -8.09 -1.64 28.91
CA ASN A 39 -7.70 -2.36 27.70
C ASN A 39 -8.16 -3.84 27.85
N PRO A 40 -9.41 -4.14 27.54
CA PRO A 40 -10.03 -5.44 27.88
C PRO A 40 -9.46 -6.61 27.08
N GLN A 41 -8.69 -6.37 26.01
CA GLN A 41 -8.05 -7.38 25.17
C GLN A 41 -9.04 -8.50 24.73
N THR A 42 -10.23 -8.10 24.32
CA THR A 42 -11.22 -9.05 23.79
C THR A 42 -10.69 -9.73 22.53
N ASP A 43 -11.16 -10.96 22.22
CA ASP A 43 -10.76 -11.73 21.04
C ASP A 43 -10.87 -10.91 19.74
N GLY A 44 -11.96 -10.14 19.58
CA GLY A 44 -12.14 -9.27 18.43
C GLY A 44 -11.09 -8.16 18.34
N GLN A 45 -10.71 -7.56 19.48
CA GLN A 45 -9.65 -6.54 19.51
C GLN A 45 -8.28 -7.15 19.19
N MET A 46 -7.99 -8.34 19.73
CA MET A 46 -6.73 -9.04 19.47
C MET A 46 -6.61 -9.45 17.99
N LYS A 47 -7.68 -10.00 17.41
CA LYS A 47 -7.75 -10.31 15.98
C LYS A 47 -7.51 -9.07 15.10
N GLN A 48 -8.18 -7.96 15.42
CA GLN A 48 -7.98 -6.72 14.63
C GLN A 48 -6.57 -6.14 14.75
N ARG A 49 -5.96 -6.20 15.93
CA ARG A 49 -4.57 -5.78 16.13
C ARG A 49 -3.61 -6.68 15.36
N ALA A 50 -3.82 -7.99 15.38
CA ALA A 50 -3.02 -8.94 14.61
C ALA A 50 -3.15 -8.69 13.10
N LYS A 51 -4.37 -8.44 12.59
CA LYS A 51 -4.60 -8.06 11.18
C LYS A 51 -3.79 -6.83 10.78
N LEU A 52 -3.84 -5.80 11.63
CA LEU A 52 -3.10 -4.56 11.40
C LEU A 52 -1.58 -4.79 11.42
N ALA A 53 -1.09 -5.64 12.32
CA ALA A 53 0.34 -5.95 12.44
C ALA A 53 0.88 -6.66 11.19
N VAL A 54 0.14 -7.64 10.66
CA VAL A 54 0.52 -8.35 9.42
C VAL A 54 0.62 -7.36 8.24
N LEU A 55 -0.42 -6.53 8.05
CA LEU A 55 -0.39 -5.56 6.95
C LEU A 55 0.69 -4.49 7.13
N LEU A 56 1.01 -4.11 8.37
CA LEU A 56 2.09 -3.18 8.66
C LEU A 56 3.45 -3.78 8.29
N ALA A 57 3.69 -5.06 8.58
CA ALA A 57 4.92 -5.75 8.19
C ALA A 57 5.10 -5.74 6.67
N VAL A 58 4.05 -6.08 5.92
CA VAL A 58 4.06 -6.00 4.44
C VAL A 58 4.35 -4.57 3.97
N TYR A 59 3.68 -3.56 4.54
CA TYR A 59 3.94 -2.17 4.17
C TYR A 59 5.40 -1.76 4.38
N GLN A 60 6.03 -2.19 5.48
CA GLN A 60 7.43 -1.82 5.79
C GLN A 60 8.40 -2.27 4.70
N THR A 61 8.16 -3.42 4.08
CA THR A 61 9.01 -3.96 3.00
C THR A 61 8.78 -3.26 1.66
N ILE A 62 7.53 -2.84 1.36
CA ILE A 62 7.14 -2.25 0.06
C ILE A 62 6.87 -0.75 0.12
N SER A 63 7.24 -0.06 1.21
CA SER A 63 6.87 1.36 1.44
C SER A 63 7.27 2.31 0.31
N ALA A 64 8.41 2.09 -0.32
CA ALA A 64 8.91 2.93 -1.40
C ALA A 64 8.00 2.90 -2.64
N ILE A 65 7.52 1.72 -3.04
CA ILE A 65 6.63 1.58 -4.20
C ILE A 65 5.20 2.03 -3.86
N VAL A 66 4.71 1.74 -2.64
CA VAL A 66 3.40 2.17 -2.16
C VAL A 66 3.29 3.70 -2.11
N SER A 67 4.35 4.41 -1.72
CA SER A 67 4.38 5.88 -1.72
C SER A 67 4.15 6.49 -3.11
N LYS A 68 4.50 5.76 -4.18
CA LYS A 68 4.20 6.13 -5.56
C LYS A 68 2.80 5.71 -5.95
N GLY A 69 2.45 4.43 -5.76
CA GLY A 69 1.20 3.85 -6.22
C GLY A 69 -0.07 4.46 -5.63
N PHE A 70 0.00 5.06 -4.44
CA PHE A 70 -1.15 5.71 -3.78
C PHE A 70 -1.11 7.24 -3.79
N LYS A 71 -0.11 7.85 -4.40
CA LYS A 71 0.08 9.31 -4.42
C LYS A 71 -1.14 10.08 -4.95
N GLU A 72 -1.74 9.61 -6.03
CA GLU A 72 -2.92 10.25 -6.65
C GLU A 72 -4.15 10.24 -5.72
N VAL A 73 -4.40 9.11 -5.06
CA VAL A 73 -5.64 8.88 -4.30
C VAL A 73 -5.53 9.24 -2.81
N ALA A 74 -4.35 9.60 -2.34
CA ALA A 74 -4.08 9.98 -0.94
C ALA A 74 -4.44 11.45 -0.66
N VAL A 75 -5.67 11.87 -1.04
CA VAL A 75 -6.13 13.24 -0.82
C VAL A 75 -6.52 13.45 0.64
N GLY A 76 -5.84 14.38 1.33
CA GLY A 76 -6.09 14.69 2.74
C GLY A 76 -5.61 13.64 3.75
N MET A 77 -4.85 12.65 3.30
CA MET A 77 -4.22 11.62 4.15
C MET A 77 -2.88 11.20 3.54
N SER A 78 -2.07 10.47 4.29
CA SER A 78 -0.82 9.89 3.75
C SER A 78 -1.12 8.66 2.86
N GLU A 79 -0.20 8.35 1.96
CA GLU A 79 -0.22 7.15 1.10
C GLU A 79 -0.30 5.88 1.95
N TYR A 80 0.41 5.85 3.09
CA TYR A 80 0.31 4.80 4.11
C TYR A 80 -1.12 4.59 4.58
N ASN A 81 -1.80 5.66 5.01
CA ASN A 81 -3.18 5.56 5.49
C ASN A 81 -4.12 5.08 4.39
N LYS A 82 -3.89 5.49 3.15
CA LYS A 82 -4.68 5.04 2.00
C LYS A 82 -4.46 3.56 1.70
N PHE A 83 -3.21 3.11 1.67
CA PHE A 83 -2.84 1.70 1.53
C PHE A 83 -3.51 0.84 2.61
N MET A 84 -3.37 1.23 3.88
CA MET A 84 -3.99 0.52 5.00
C MET A 84 -5.52 0.48 4.88
N ALA A 85 -6.16 1.61 4.52
CA ALA A 85 -7.61 1.69 4.40
C ALA A 85 -8.18 0.78 3.31
N ILE A 86 -7.45 0.56 2.24
CA ILE A 86 -7.86 -0.30 1.13
C ILE A 86 -7.60 -1.77 1.49
N ASN A 87 -6.37 -2.12 1.86
CA ASN A 87 -5.98 -3.52 2.06
C ASN A 87 -6.53 -4.15 3.36
N LEU A 88 -6.96 -3.36 4.34
CA LEU A 88 -7.73 -3.87 5.49
C LEU A 88 -9.17 -4.26 5.14
N LYS A 89 -9.72 -3.73 4.05
CA LYS A 89 -11.12 -3.97 3.64
C LYS A 89 -11.28 -5.06 2.60
N ASN A 90 -10.28 -5.23 1.73
CA ASN A 90 -10.31 -6.26 0.70
C ASN A 90 -10.00 -7.65 1.27
N ALA A 91 -10.01 -8.68 0.41
CA ALA A 91 -9.80 -10.07 0.78
C ALA A 91 -8.33 -10.44 1.05
N PHE A 92 -7.38 -9.49 0.94
CA PHE A 92 -5.95 -9.71 1.17
C PHE A 92 -5.65 -10.47 2.47
N LEU A 93 -6.40 -10.25 3.55
CA LEU A 93 -6.21 -10.93 4.82
C LEU A 93 -7.45 -11.73 5.21
N SER A 94 -7.33 -13.05 5.24
CA SER A 94 -8.35 -14.00 5.68
C SER A 94 -7.97 -14.63 7.03
N TRP A 95 -8.98 -14.95 7.86
CA TRP A 95 -8.77 -15.58 9.15
C TRP A 95 -8.87 -17.11 9.04
N SER A 96 -7.78 -17.83 9.29
CA SER A 96 -7.72 -19.30 9.19
C SER A 96 -8.30 -20.04 10.42
N GLY A 97 -8.81 -19.31 11.42
CA GLY A 97 -9.22 -19.88 12.73
C GLY A 97 -8.20 -19.63 13.83
N SER A 98 -6.92 -19.56 13.52
CA SER A 98 -5.81 -19.31 14.45
C SER A 98 -4.93 -18.12 14.11
N ALA A 99 -4.77 -17.80 12.81
CA ALA A 99 -3.91 -16.73 12.33
C ALA A 99 -4.53 -15.99 11.12
N TRP A 100 -4.05 -14.80 10.83
CA TRP A 100 -4.31 -14.12 9.57
C TRP A 100 -3.38 -14.65 8.49
N VAL A 101 -3.96 -15.05 7.37
CA VAL A 101 -3.25 -15.52 6.17
C VAL A 101 -3.39 -14.45 5.09
N ALA A 102 -2.27 -14.09 4.48
CA ALA A 102 -2.24 -13.15 3.37
C ALA A 102 -2.49 -13.88 2.04
N ASP A 103 -3.34 -13.32 1.20
CA ASP A 103 -3.53 -13.71 -0.19
C ASP A 103 -2.92 -12.62 -1.07
N ASN A 104 -1.74 -12.86 -1.59
CA ASN A 104 -1.00 -11.87 -2.37
C ASN A 104 -1.73 -11.45 -3.64
N ALA A 105 -2.60 -12.30 -4.21
CA ALA A 105 -3.41 -11.94 -5.37
C ALA A 105 -4.36 -10.75 -5.11
N GLU A 106 -4.80 -10.59 -3.87
CA GLU A 106 -5.73 -9.53 -3.46
C GLU A 106 -5.03 -8.26 -2.93
N LEU A 107 -3.69 -8.27 -2.85
CA LEU A 107 -2.93 -7.11 -2.39
C LEU A 107 -2.96 -5.98 -3.44
N GLN A 108 -3.47 -4.83 -3.06
CA GLN A 108 -3.39 -3.62 -3.89
C GLN A 108 -2.15 -2.80 -3.54
N VAL A 109 -1.22 -2.70 -4.48
CA VAL A 109 0.03 -1.95 -4.35
C VAL A 109 -0.10 -0.53 -4.92
N ALA A 110 -1.01 -0.33 -5.87
CA ALA A 110 -1.30 0.96 -6.47
C ALA A 110 -2.79 1.14 -6.75
N LYS A 111 -3.25 2.37 -6.74
CA LYS A 111 -4.60 2.76 -7.15
C LYS A 111 -4.61 4.15 -7.75
N GLY A 112 -5.28 4.30 -8.89
CA GLY A 112 -5.42 5.57 -9.56
C GLY A 112 -6.44 5.54 -10.70
N SER A 113 -6.40 6.57 -11.55
CA SER A 113 -7.36 6.79 -12.63
C SER A 113 -6.82 6.43 -14.01
N LEU A 114 -5.50 6.17 -14.14
CA LEU A 114 -4.91 5.80 -15.41
C LEU A 114 -5.35 4.39 -15.82
N ASP A 115 -5.58 4.18 -17.11
CA ASP A 115 -5.99 2.89 -17.64
C ASP A 115 -4.97 1.78 -17.34
N GLU A 116 -5.46 0.64 -16.85
CA GLU A 116 -4.66 -0.53 -16.52
C GLU A 116 -4.04 -1.16 -17.76
N THR A 117 -2.91 -1.86 -17.55
CA THR A 117 -2.25 -2.64 -18.59
C THR A 117 -1.92 -4.01 -18.03
N SER A 118 -2.36 -5.06 -18.70
CA SER A 118 -2.09 -6.45 -18.30
C SER A 118 -0.60 -6.80 -18.37
N ILE A 119 -0.18 -7.79 -17.59
CA ILE A 119 1.11 -8.45 -17.74
C ILE A 119 0.96 -9.45 -18.91
N SER A 120 1.87 -9.40 -19.90
CA SER A 120 1.87 -10.32 -21.04
C SER A 120 2.58 -11.62 -20.73
N SER A 121 3.74 -11.55 -20.12
CA SER A 121 4.52 -12.70 -19.65
C SER A 121 5.49 -12.28 -18.57
N ILE A 122 5.86 -13.22 -17.73
CA ILE A 122 6.95 -13.09 -16.78
C ILE A 122 8.01 -14.11 -17.20
N THR A 123 9.26 -13.75 -17.13
CA THR A 123 10.38 -14.65 -17.45
C THR A 123 11.37 -14.62 -16.30
N THR A 124 11.57 -15.77 -15.71
CA THR A 124 12.53 -16.03 -14.64
C THR A 124 13.36 -17.26 -15.02
N SER A 125 14.50 -17.44 -14.40
CA SER A 125 15.32 -18.63 -14.62
C SER A 125 15.96 -19.08 -13.31
N ASN A 126 16.01 -20.38 -13.10
CA ASN A 126 16.74 -20.98 -11.98
C ASN A 126 18.20 -20.52 -11.99
N GLY A 127 18.74 -20.18 -10.85
CA GLY A 127 20.11 -19.69 -10.68
C GLY A 127 20.33 -18.23 -11.08
N THR A 128 19.29 -17.48 -11.47
CA THR A 128 19.38 -16.04 -11.75
C THR A 128 18.59 -15.25 -10.73
N ALA A 129 19.01 -14.02 -10.47
CA ALA A 129 18.28 -13.09 -9.58
C ALA A 129 17.30 -12.19 -10.34
N THR A 130 17.10 -12.38 -11.64
CA THR A 130 16.33 -11.49 -12.48
C THR A 130 14.90 -11.98 -12.72
N VAL A 131 13.94 -11.06 -12.67
CA VAL A 131 12.54 -11.25 -13.03
C VAL A 131 12.23 -10.24 -14.13
N ALA A 132 12.06 -10.69 -15.36
CA ALA A 132 11.69 -9.86 -16.49
C ALA A 132 10.18 -9.92 -16.72
N ILE A 133 9.53 -8.76 -16.72
CA ILE A 133 8.07 -8.61 -16.85
C ILE A 133 7.79 -7.91 -18.17
N ALA A 134 7.11 -8.59 -19.09
CA ALA A 134 6.67 -8.05 -20.35
C ALA A 134 5.22 -7.54 -20.28
N PHE A 135 4.95 -6.46 -20.99
CA PHE A 135 3.63 -5.82 -21.03
C PHE A 135 3.36 -5.19 -22.41
N PRO A 136 2.09 -5.00 -22.79
CA PRO A 136 1.74 -4.38 -24.06
C PRO A 136 2.20 -2.91 -24.13
N THR A 137 2.76 -2.55 -25.27
CA THR A 137 3.18 -1.16 -25.57
C THR A 137 2.06 -0.31 -26.19
N THR A 138 0.87 -0.89 -26.36
CA THR A 138 -0.28 -0.23 -26.97
C THR A 138 -0.68 1.03 -26.20
N VAL A 139 -0.86 2.11 -26.94
CA VAL A 139 -1.30 3.41 -26.44
C VAL A 139 -2.74 3.64 -26.88
N SER A 140 -3.66 3.66 -25.91
CA SER A 140 -5.09 3.92 -26.13
C SER A 140 -5.68 4.55 -24.87
N GLY A 141 -6.73 5.34 -25.00
CA GLY A 141 -7.33 6.05 -23.89
C GLY A 141 -6.36 7.05 -23.26
N ASP A 142 -6.18 6.98 -21.94
CA ASP A 142 -5.28 7.86 -21.17
C ASP A 142 -3.81 7.39 -21.16
N LYS A 143 -3.48 6.29 -21.87
CA LYS A 143 -2.12 5.70 -21.90
C LYS A 143 -1.18 6.49 -22.79
N SER A 144 0.07 6.65 -22.35
CA SER A 144 1.15 7.28 -23.12
C SER A 144 2.35 6.35 -23.27
N ALA A 145 3.06 6.44 -24.39
CA ALA A 145 4.30 5.71 -24.61
C ALA A 145 5.40 6.04 -23.58
N ASN A 146 5.32 7.22 -22.98
CA ASN A 146 6.26 7.73 -21.97
C ASN A 146 5.82 7.47 -20.53
N ASP A 147 4.71 6.73 -20.31
CA ASP A 147 4.29 6.37 -18.96
C ASP A 147 5.39 5.57 -18.28
N LYS A 148 5.73 5.95 -17.06
CA LYS A 148 6.72 5.26 -16.24
C LYS A 148 6.16 3.92 -15.74
N VAL A 149 7.00 2.92 -15.71
CA VAL A 149 6.65 1.57 -15.28
C VAL A 149 7.15 1.34 -13.87
N TYR A 150 6.26 0.87 -13.02
CA TYR A 150 6.54 0.49 -11.64
C TYR A 150 6.25 -1.00 -11.49
N ALA A 151 7.23 -1.75 -11.01
CA ALA A 151 7.12 -3.18 -10.83
C ALA A 151 7.60 -3.59 -9.45
N LEU A 152 6.94 -4.58 -8.86
CA LEU A 152 7.27 -5.19 -7.60
C LEU A 152 7.28 -6.70 -7.78
N ALA A 153 8.31 -7.37 -7.26
CA ALA A 153 8.40 -8.81 -7.17
C ALA A 153 8.61 -9.21 -5.71
N ILE A 154 7.84 -10.17 -5.24
CA ILE A 154 7.89 -10.72 -3.88
C ILE A 154 8.08 -12.23 -3.98
N ARG A 155 9.05 -12.78 -3.26
CA ARG A 155 9.31 -14.21 -3.14
C ARG A 155 9.60 -14.53 -1.68
N GLY A 156 8.61 -15.05 -0.97
CA GLY A 156 8.71 -15.24 0.48
C GLY A 156 9.03 -13.92 1.19
N ASP A 157 10.19 -13.83 1.83
CA ASP A 157 10.68 -12.63 2.52
C ASP A 157 11.51 -11.69 1.60
N ASP A 158 11.92 -12.16 0.43
CA ASP A 158 12.67 -11.37 -0.54
C ASP A 158 11.74 -10.43 -1.31
N VAL A 159 12.08 -9.15 -1.33
CA VAL A 159 11.32 -8.12 -2.03
C VAL A 159 12.24 -7.29 -2.91
N ALA A 160 11.86 -7.10 -4.16
CA ALA A 160 12.56 -6.22 -5.09
C ALA A 160 11.56 -5.38 -5.89
N TYR A 161 11.95 -4.19 -6.29
CA TYR A 161 11.07 -3.29 -7.03
C TYR A 161 11.84 -2.40 -8.01
N SER A 162 11.14 -1.96 -9.05
CA SER A 162 11.58 -0.95 -10.00
C SER A 162 10.69 0.29 -9.88
N LEU A 163 11.28 1.46 -9.71
CA LEU A 163 10.58 2.74 -9.47
C LEU A 163 10.66 3.66 -10.70
N GLY A 164 9.97 3.30 -11.78
CA GLY A 164 9.89 4.16 -12.98
C GLY A 164 11.18 4.22 -13.79
N SER A 165 12.02 3.20 -13.72
CA SER A 165 13.27 3.11 -14.52
C SER A 165 13.03 2.77 -15.98
N ALA A 166 11.90 2.16 -16.32
CA ALA A 166 11.43 1.86 -17.66
C ALA A 166 10.21 2.72 -18.03
N VAL A 167 9.96 2.84 -19.32
CA VAL A 167 8.76 3.49 -19.87
C VAL A 167 7.93 2.47 -20.64
N ARG A 168 6.64 2.76 -20.85
CA ARG A 168 5.70 1.88 -21.56
C ARG A 168 6.22 1.43 -22.93
N SER A 169 6.86 2.30 -23.69
CA SER A 169 7.42 1.99 -25.01
C SER A 169 8.53 0.92 -24.97
N ALA A 170 9.14 0.66 -23.81
CA ALA A 170 10.16 -0.38 -23.68
C ALA A 170 9.58 -1.80 -23.77
N GLY A 171 8.28 -2.00 -23.48
CA GLY A 171 7.60 -3.28 -23.55
C GLY A 171 7.97 -4.28 -22.44
N SER A 172 8.99 -3.99 -21.67
CA SER A 172 9.42 -4.84 -20.54
C SER A 172 10.14 -4.04 -19.45
N VAL A 173 10.14 -4.59 -18.25
CA VAL A 173 10.91 -4.10 -17.11
C VAL A 173 11.55 -5.28 -16.39
N THR A 174 12.80 -5.13 -15.96
CA THR A 174 13.51 -6.14 -15.19
C THR A 174 13.64 -5.69 -13.74
N VAL A 175 13.32 -6.60 -12.83
CA VAL A 175 13.51 -6.43 -11.39
C VAL A 175 14.58 -7.42 -10.95
N THR A 176 15.54 -6.97 -10.13
CA THR A 176 16.61 -7.83 -9.62
C THR A 176 16.35 -8.19 -8.18
N MET A 177 16.14 -9.47 -7.91
CA MET A 177 15.91 -10.02 -6.57
C MET A 177 17.20 -10.00 -5.73
N PRO A 178 17.09 -9.95 -4.39
CA PRO A 178 18.27 -10.00 -3.50
C PRO A 178 19.04 -11.31 -3.59
N SER A 179 18.39 -12.41 -3.91
CA SER A 179 18.98 -13.75 -4.07
C SER A 179 18.53 -14.41 -5.38
N ASN A 180 19.26 -15.44 -5.82
CA ASN A 180 18.94 -16.16 -7.04
C ASN A 180 17.65 -16.99 -6.88
N ASN A 181 16.87 -17.07 -7.95
CA ASN A 181 15.67 -17.88 -8.03
C ASN A 181 16.04 -19.38 -7.98
N ALA A 182 15.27 -20.17 -7.26
CA ALA A 182 15.39 -21.62 -7.22
C ALA A 182 14.22 -22.27 -7.96
N THR A 183 14.40 -23.52 -8.38
CA THR A 183 13.33 -24.30 -9.00
C THR A 183 12.15 -24.43 -8.04
N SER A 184 10.93 -24.17 -8.53
CA SER A 184 9.69 -24.15 -7.78
C SER A 184 9.51 -22.95 -6.83
N ASP A 185 10.32 -21.89 -6.94
CA ASP A 185 10.03 -20.62 -6.28
C ASP A 185 8.77 -20.00 -6.90
N GLU A 186 7.86 -19.59 -6.04
CA GLU A 186 6.70 -18.79 -6.42
C GLU A 186 7.04 -17.31 -6.26
N ILE A 187 6.85 -16.53 -7.32
CA ILE A 187 7.15 -15.11 -7.36
C ILE A 187 5.86 -14.34 -7.64
N ASP A 188 5.42 -13.56 -6.67
CA ASP A 188 4.30 -12.64 -6.80
C ASP A 188 4.77 -11.36 -7.49
N VAL A 189 4.16 -11.03 -8.62
CA VAL A 189 4.54 -9.87 -9.42
C VAL A 189 3.39 -8.89 -9.50
N TYR A 190 3.68 -7.61 -9.23
CA TYR A 190 2.74 -6.52 -9.38
C TYR A 190 3.31 -5.48 -10.34
N LEU A 191 2.45 -5.00 -11.23
CA LEU A 191 2.79 -4.00 -12.24
C LEU A 191 1.78 -2.87 -12.20
N PHE A 192 2.25 -1.63 -12.24
CA PHE A 192 1.40 -0.46 -12.49
C PHE A 192 2.17 0.63 -13.23
N PHE A 193 1.43 1.58 -13.76
CA PHE A 193 1.96 2.66 -14.57
C PHE A 193 1.67 4.02 -13.93
N GLY A 194 2.52 4.99 -14.22
CA GLY A 194 2.33 6.37 -13.82
C GLY A 194 2.68 7.32 -14.95
N THR A 195 1.99 8.43 -15.01
CA THR A 195 2.32 9.49 -15.97
C THR A 195 3.73 10.03 -15.74
N PRO A 196 4.39 10.60 -16.78
CA PRO A 196 5.75 11.13 -16.65
C PRO A 196 5.93 12.17 -15.56
N ASP A 197 4.87 12.90 -15.21
CA ASP A 197 4.82 13.94 -14.17
C ASP A 197 4.45 13.40 -12.78
N ASP A 198 4.27 12.08 -12.62
CA ASP A 198 3.88 11.38 -11.39
C ASP A 198 2.60 11.95 -10.75
N ARG A 199 1.60 12.30 -11.57
CA ARG A 199 0.30 12.84 -11.10
C ARG A 199 -0.82 11.82 -11.15
N LYS A 200 -0.85 10.99 -12.20
CA LYS A 200 -1.84 9.92 -12.33
C LYS A 200 -1.13 8.57 -12.31
N PHE A 201 -1.78 7.59 -11.72
CA PHE A 201 -1.31 6.21 -11.66
C PHE A 201 -2.41 5.24 -12.08
N SER A 202 -2.04 4.04 -12.52
CA SER A 202 -2.99 2.96 -12.75
C SER A 202 -3.20 2.15 -11.48
N ASN A 203 -4.24 1.32 -11.47
CA ASN A 203 -4.32 0.25 -10.49
C ASN A 203 -3.18 -0.76 -10.71
N SER A 204 -2.80 -1.47 -9.66
CA SER A 204 -1.84 -2.56 -9.77
C SER A 204 -2.50 -3.81 -10.36
N VAL A 205 -1.79 -4.44 -11.29
CA VAL A 205 -2.12 -5.74 -11.86
C VAL A 205 -1.21 -6.79 -11.25
N TYR A 206 -1.77 -7.93 -10.87
CA TYR A 206 -1.06 -9.04 -10.25
C TYR A 206 -0.87 -10.20 -11.22
N ALA A 207 0.24 -10.90 -11.10
CA ALA A 207 0.47 -12.22 -11.70
C ALA A 207 1.40 -13.03 -10.82
N LEU A 208 1.20 -14.35 -10.80
CA LEU A 208 2.06 -15.32 -10.13
C LEU A 208 2.91 -16.04 -11.19
N GLU A 209 4.19 -16.19 -10.91
CA GLU A 209 5.13 -16.97 -11.73
C GLU A 209 5.80 -18.04 -10.87
N THR A 210 5.99 -19.20 -11.45
CA THR A 210 6.74 -20.33 -10.83
C THR A 210 8.00 -20.60 -11.65
N VAL A 211 9.16 -20.60 -11.00
CA VAL A 211 10.49 -20.79 -11.63
C VAL A 211 10.73 -22.21 -12.09
#